data_32346b6b4bb4fe390ef283099708451a
#
_entry.id   32346b6b4bb4fe390ef283099708451a
#
_cell.length_a   1.000
_cell.length_b   1.000
_cell.length_c   1.000
_cell.angle_alpha   90.00
_cell.angle_beta   90.00
_cell.angle_gamma   90.00
#
_symmetry.space_group_name_H-M   'P 1'
#
loop_
_entity.id
_entity.type
_entity.pdbx_description
1 polymer ?
#
loop_
_entity_poly.entity_id
_entity_poly.type
_entity_poly.pdbx_seq_one_letter_code
_entity_poly.pdbx_strand_id
1 'polypeptide(L)'
;MSQRTVTRRYATALYEEADASGVLKAVDDDVLMLRNSIESNRELSRFFESPVIPTEKKDAIIRELLGDKVEGLVVRFLRLLVQKDRETLTKAILDQYQSLRDEHRGIVDATVTVAHPLADADREVLVESLEEKTGKDIRLHIEEEPDLIGGLVIRIGDRVFDGSVRNQLNALRDRLHEATLSIEANGEAD
;
A
#
# COMPACT_ATOMS: atom_id res chain seq x y z
N MET A 1 22.64 -8.61 1.86
CA MET A 1 21.41 -8.17 2.57
C MET A 1 20.29 -8.03 1.53
N SER A 2 19.09 -8.49 1.86
CA SER A 2 17.94 -8.32 0.94
C SER A 2 17.64 -6.83 0.74
N GLN A 3 17.29 -6.44 -0.48
CA GLN A 3 16.90 -5.07 -0.84
C GLN A 3 15.78 -4.54 0.09
N ARG A 4 14.81 -5.39 0.43
CA ARG A 4 13.73 -5.10 1.40
C ARG A 4 14.25 -4.67 2.78
N THR A 5 15.27 -5.34 3.30
CA THR A 5 15.85 -5.01 4.62
C THR A 5 16.52 -3.63 4.62
N VAL A 6 17.19 -3.29 3.52
CA VAL A 6 17.84 -1.99 3.34
C VAL A 6 16.77 -0.89 3.27
N THR A 7 15.79 -1.05 2.40
CA THR A 7 14.67 -0.11 2.20
C THR A 7 13.96 0.19 3.53
N ARG A 8 13.57 -0.86 4.28
CA ARG A 8 12.91 -0.69 5.58
C ARG A 8 13.76 0.08 6.57
N ARG A 9 15.06 -0.21 6.68
CA ARG A 9 15.98 0.48 7.59
C ARG A 9 16.08 1.98 7.29
N TYR A 10 16.19 2.36 6.01
CA TYR A 10 16.25 3.78 5.64
C TYR A 10 14.90 4.48 5.88
N ALA A 11 13.78 3.84 5.60
CA ALA A 11 12.46 4.38 5.87
C ALA A 11 12.23 4.59 7.38
N THR A 12 12.59 3.61 8.21
CA THR A 12 12.51 3.71 9.68
C THR A 12 13.39 4.85 10.20
N ALA A 13 14.63 4.96 9.72
CA ALA A 13 15.54 6.03 10.15
C ALA A 13 15.01 7.43 9.77
N LEU A 14 14.42 7.60 8.59
CA LEU A 14 13.79 8.87 8.20
C LEU A 14 12.60 9.20 9.09
N TYR A 15 11.75 8.21 9.39
CA TYR A 15 10.60 8.38 10.26
C TYR A 15 11.00 8.77 11.69
N GLU A 16 11.91 8.02 12.30
CA GLU A 16 12.38 8.27 13.67
C GLU A 16 13.05 9.64 13.81
N GLU A 17 13.86 10.05 12.83
CA GLU A 17 14.50 11.36 12.83
C GLU A 17 13.49 12.51 12.65
N ALA A 18 12.48 12.31 11.78
CA ALA A 18 11.40 13.29 11.57
C ALA A 18 10.55 13.46 12.83
N ASP A 19 10.26 12.37 13.52
CA ASP A 19 9.51 12.38 14.79
C ASP A 19 10.31 13.05 15.90
N ALA A 20 11.57 12.66 16.08
CA ALA A 20 12.47 13.24 17.08
C ALA A 20 12.73 14.74 16.88
N SER A 21 12.78 15.18 15.61
CA SER A 21 12.98 16.59 15.25
C SER A 21 11.67 17.41 15.24
N GLY A 22 10.50 16.79 15.47
CA GLY A 22 9.19 17.44 15.47
C GLY A 22 8.72 17.96 14.11
N VAL A 23 9.32 17.46 13.02
CA VAL A 23 9.01 17.86 11.63
C VAL A 23 8.24 16.79 10.85
N LEU A 24 7.66 15.81 11.55
CA LEU A 24 7.03 14.63 10.96
C LEU A 24 5.98 14.99 9.89
N LYS A 25 5.12 16.00 10.17
CA LYS A 25 4.09 16.42 9.22
C LYS A 25 4.69 17.00 7.93
N ALA A 26 5.71 17.85 8.03
CA ALA A 26 6.37 18.44 6.87
C ALA A 26 7.06 17.36 6.03
N VAL A 27 7.73 16.39 6.69
CA VAL A 27 8.35 15.25 6.01
C VAL A 27 7.32 14.34 5.35
N ASP A 28 6.15 14.11 5.97
CA ASP A 28 5.05 13.35 5.37
C ASP A 28 4.57 13.98 4.05
N ASP A 29 4.33 15.30 4.07
CA ASP A 29 3.87 16.05 2.90
C ASP A 29 4.93 16.03 1.79
N ASP A 30 6.19 16.20 2.14
CA ASP A 30 7.32 16.14 1.20
C ASP A 30 7.52 14.75 0.60
N VAL A 31 7.45 13.69 1.40
CA VAL A 31 7.54 12.30 0.93
C VAL A 31 6.42 12.00 -0.07
N LEU A 32 5.19 12.41 0.24
CA LEU A 32 4.05 12.23 -0.66
C LEU A 32 4.25 12.99 -1.97
N MET A 33 4.69 14.25 -1.90
CA MET A 33 4.98 15.08 -3.07
C MET A 33 6.10 14.48 -3.93
N LEU A 34 7.20 14.06 -3.33
CA LEU A 34 8.33 13.44 -4.04
C LEU A 34 7.94 12.11 -4.70
N ARG A 35 7.21 11.26 -3.98
CA ARG A 35 6.70 10.01 -4.51
C ARG A 35 5.84 10.23 -5.74
N ASN A 36 4.85 11.11 -5.65
CA ASN A 36 3.98 11.45 -6.77
C ASN A 36 4.75 12.07 -7.94
N SER A 37 5.74 12.91 -7.65
CA SER A 37 6.61 13.52 -8.66
C SER A 37 7.48 12.49 -9.39
N ILE A 38 8.05 11.51 -8.67
CA ILE A 38 8.83 10.43 -9.28
C ILE A 38 7.93 9.53 -10.14
N GLU A 39 6.70 9.31 -9.72
CA GLU A 39 5.74 8.44 -10.41
C GLU A 39 5.20 9.10 -11.69
N SER A 40 4.90 10.40 -11.64
CA SER A 40 4.36 11.15 -12.77
C SER A 40 5.43 11.68 -13.73
N ASN A 41 6.68 11.85 -13.29
CA ASN A 41 7.76 12.42 -14.08
C ASN A 41 8.85 11.38 -14.39
N ARG A 42 8.86 10.93 -15.65
CA ARG A 42 9.83 9.93 -16.14
C ARG A 42 11.29 10.42 -16.10
N GLU A 43 11.53 11.72 -16.21
CA GLU A 43 12.89 12.29 -16.16
C GLU A 43 13.41 12.23 -14.72
N LEU A 44 12.56 12.52 -13.74
CA LEU A 44 12.91 12.44 -12.32
C LEU A 44 13.17 10.99 -11.89
N SER A 45 12.35 10.03 -12.35
CA SER A 45 12.61 8.61 -12.13
C SER A 45 13.97 8.18 -12.70
N ARG A 46 14.24 8.54 -13.96
CA ARG A 46 15.53 8.27 -14.61
C ARG A 46 16.71 8.92 -13.92
N PHE A 47 16.53 10.11 -13.36
CA PHE A 47 17.59 10.80 -12.62
C PHE A 47 18.05 9.96 -11.41
N PHE A 48 17.12 9.43 -10.62
CA PHE A 48 17.45 8.56 -9.49
C PHE A 48 17.99 7.20 -9.92
N GLU A 49 17.48 6.63 -11.00
CA GLU A 49 17.86 5.30 -11.49
C GLU A 49 19.16 5.26 -12.27
N SER A 50 19.61 6.39 -12.83
CA SER A 50 20.75 6.44 -13.73
C SER A 50 22.08 6.26 -13.01
N PRO A 51 22.86 5.22 -13.33
CA PRO A 51 24.23 5.08 -12.79
C PRO A 51 25.26 5.96 -13.50
N VAL A 52 24.87 6.61 -14.61
CA VAL A 52 25.78 7.41 -15.46
C VAL A 52 26.04 8.80 -14.89
N ILE A 53 25.11 9.30 -14.06
CA ILE A 53 25.23 10.64 -13.46
C ILE A 53 26.14 10.54 -12.24
N PRO A 54 27.28 11.27 -12.22
CA PRO A 54 28.18 11.26 -11.07
C PRO A 54 27.49 11.73 -9.78
N THR A 55 27.92 11.16 -8.64
CA THR A 55 27.39 11.46 -7.29
C THR A 55 27.39 12.96 -6.99
N GLU A 56 28.48 13.69 -7.35
CA GLU A 56 28.60 15.13 -7.11
C GLU A 56 27.56 15.92 -7.89
N LYS A 57 27.26 15.51 -9.14
CA LYS A 57 26.23 16.15 -9.95
C LYS A 57 24.83 15.88 -9.40
N LYS A 58 24.56 14.65 -8.95
CA LYS A 58 23.28 14.31 -8.29
C LYS A 58 23.08 15.13 -7.00
N ASP A 59 24.13 15.25 -6.17
CA ASP A 59 24.08 16.05 -4.95
C ASP A 59 23.80 17.54 -5.24
N ALA A 60 24.44 18.10 -6.25
CA ALA A 60 24.21 19.49 -6.65
C ALA A 60 22.77 19.73 -7.15
N ILE A 61 22.28 18.84 -8.01
CA ILE A 61 20.91 18.91 -8.55
C ILE A 61 19.86 18.79 -7.43
N ILE A 62 20.04 17.86 -6.47
CA ILE A 62 19.13 17.71 -5.33
C ILE A 62 19.06 19.02 -4.51
N ARG A 63 20.21 19.66 -4.26
CA ARG A 63 20.23 20.94 -3.53
C ARG A 63 19.53 22.04 -4.30
N GLU A 64 19.78 22.15 -5.58
CA GLU A 64 19.22 23.22 -6.43
C GLU A 64 17.71 23.05 -6.64
N LEU A 65 17.26 21.83 -6.88
CA LEU A 65 15.83 21.56 -7.16
C LEU A 65 14.95 21.50 -5.94
N LEU A 66 15.47 20.99 -4.81
CA LEU A 66 14.68 20.65 -3.63
C LEU A 66 15.04 21.48 -2.40
N GLY A 67 16.19 22.17 -2.38
CA GLY A 67 16.71 22.84 -1.19
C GLY A 67 15.77 23.78 -0.48
N ASP A 68 14.97 24.53 -1.26
CA ASP A 68 13.99 25.50 -0.75
C ASP A 68 12.53 25.00 -0.82
N LYS A 69 12.31 23.78 -1.30
CA LYS A 69 10.96 23.25 -1.57
C LYS A 69 10.51 22.18 -0.60
N VAL A 70 11.45 21.53 0.07
CA VAL A 70 11.20 20.46 1.01
C VAL A 70 11.97 20.69 2.31
N GLU A 71 11.52 20.01 3.36
CA GLU A 71 12.17 20.06 4.66
C GLU A 71 13.66 19.68 4.57
N GLY A 72 14.51 20.43 5.27
CA GLY A 72 15.95 20.20 5.24
C GLY A 72 16.39 18.78 5.61
N LEU A 73 15.60 18.07 6.39
CA LEU A 73 15.81 16.67 6.72
C LEU A 73 15.68 15.79 5.47
N VAL A 74 14.67 16.02 4.63
CA VAL A 74 14.45 15.27 3.38
C VAL A 74 15.59 15.51 2.39
N VAL A 75 16.06 16.75 2.26
CA VAL A 75 17.23 17.06 1.40
C VAL A 75 18.47 16.31 1.89
N ARG A 76 18.76 16.35 3.20
CA ARG A 76 19.90 15.60 3.79
C ARG A 76 19.78 14.10 3.55
N PHE A 77 18.58 13.58 3.70
CA PHE A 77 18.29 12.16 3.48
C PHE A 77 18.53 11.73 2.03
N LEU A 78 18.01 12.46 1.06
CA LEU A 78 18.24 12.15 -0.38
C LEU A 78 19.72 12.21 -0.74
N ARG A 79 20.43 13.21 -0.22
CA ARG A 79 21.89 13.34 -0.40
C ARG A 79 22.64 12.17 0.23
N LEU A 80 22.21 11.71 1.41
CA LEU A 80 22.77 10.51 2.05
C LEU A 80 22.59 9.27 1.16
N LEU A 81 21.42 9.09 0.53
CA LEU A 81 21.18 7.98 -0.40
C LEU A 81 22.15 8.02 -1.58
N VAL A 82 22.35 9.21 -2.16
CA VAL A 82 23.32 9.42 -3.27
C VAL A 82 24.75 9.12 -2.83
N GLN A 83 25.18 9.59 -1.66
CA GLN A 83 26.52 9.32 -1.10
C GLN A 83 26.77 7.84 -0.77
N LYS A 84 25.73 7.07 -0.57
CA LYS A 84 25.80 5.63 -0.27
C LYS A 84 25.50 4.75 -1.49
N ASP A 85 25.41 5.32 -2.68
CA ASP A 85 25.02 4.62 -3.92
C ASP A 85 23.70 3.83 -3.74
N ARG A 86 22.71 4.46 -3.10
CA ARG A 86 21.38 3.88 -2.80
C ARG A 86 20.22 4.70 -3.38
N GLU A 87 20.51 5.68 -4.22
CA GLU A 87 19.51 6.55 -4.83
C GLU A 87 18.52 5.79 -5.72
N THR A 88 18.92 4.66 -6.31
CA THR A 88 18.02 3.78 -7.08
C THR A 88 16.89 3.18 -6.22
N LEU A 89 17.08 3.16 -4.89
CA LEU A 89 16.07 2.69 -3.94
C LEU A 89 15.14 3.80 -3.45
N THR A 90 15.32 5.05 -3.90
CA THR A 90 14.57 6.20 -3.39
C THR A 90 13.07 5.95 -3.44
N LYS A 91 12.50 5.56 -4.58
CA LYS A 91 11.06 5.26 -4.69
C LYS A 91 10.63 4.21 -3.68
N ALA A 92 11.32 3.08 -3.63
CA ALA A 92 10.99 1.99 -2.73
C ALA A 92 11.09 2.38 -1.24
N ILE A 93 12.02 3.28 -0.89
CA ILE A 93 12.17 3.81 0.46
C ILE A 93 11.01 4.75 0.81
N LEU A 94 10.59 5.63 -0.10
CA LEU A 94 9.44 6.51 0.09
C LEU A 94 8.14 5.72 0.22
N ASP A 95 7.94 4.67 -0.57
CA ASP A 95 6.80 3.75 -0.45
C ASP A 95 6.79 3.03 0.92
N GLN A 96 7.97 2.56 1.36
CA GLN A 96 8.10 1.91 2.67
C GLN A 96 7.89 2.88 3.84
N TYR A 97 8.33 4.15 3.70
CA TYR A 97 8.06 5.21 4.68
C TYR A 97 6.55 5.44 4.81
N GLN A 98 5.83 5.53 3.68
CA GLN A 98 4.39 5.70 3.68
C GLN A 98 3.68 4.53 4.40
N SER A 99 4.08 3.28 4.10
CA SER A 99 3.54 2.11 4.77
C SER A 99 3.79 2.13 6.28
N LEU A 100 5.00 2.51 6.71
CA LEU A 100 5.35 2.64 8.12
C LEU A 100 4.53 3.75 8.81
N ARG A 101 4.34 4.85 8.11
CA ARG A 101 3.54 5.99 8.57
C ARG A 101 2.07 5.63 8.76
N ASP A 102 1.50 4.90 7.80
CA ASP A 102 0.13 4.41 7.86
C ASP A 102 -0.03 3.40 9.01
N GLU A 103 0.94 2.50 9.20
CA GLU A 103 0.98 1.57 10.33
C GLU A 103 0.95 2.30 11.70
N HIS A 104 1.76 3.34 11.85
CA HIS A 104 1.80 4.15 13.08
C HIS A 104 0.53 4.98 13.31
N ARG A 105 -0.16 5.39 12.25
CA ARG A 105 -1.47 6.06 12.32
C ARG A 105 -2.63 5.09 12.54
N GLY A 106 -2.38 3.79 12.44
CA GLY A 106 -3.44 2.80 12.47
C GLY A 106 -4.28 2.75 11.20
N ILE A 107 -3.77 3.35 10.09
CA ILE A 107 -4.45 3.30 8.79
C ILE A 107 -4.14 1.97 8.12
N VAL A 108 -5.14 1.31 7.60
CA VAL A 108 -5.01 0.03 6.90
C VAL A 108 -5.62 0.14 5.51
N ASP A 109 -4.85 -0.27 4.50
CA ASP A 109 -5.35 -0.35 3.13
C ASP A 109 -6.26 -1.58 2.98
N ALA A 110 -7.48 -1.34 2.50
CA ALA A 110 -8.44 -2.36 2.13
C ALA A 110 -8.70 -2.29 0.62
N THR A 111 -8.35 -3.35 -0.09
CA THR A 111 -8.71 -3.50 -1.51
C THR A 111 -10.04 -4.22 -1.60
N VAL A 112 -11.00 -3.62 -2.28
CA VAL A 112 -12.33 -4.19 -2.51
C VAL A 112 -12.54 -4.39 -3.99
N THR A 113 -12.66 -5.66 -4.38
CA THR A 113 -12.97 -6.06 -5.75
C THR A 113 -14.48 -6.20 -5.89
N VAL A 114 -15.07 -5.55 -6.86
CA VAL A 114 -16.52 -5.50 -7.12
C VAL A 114 -16.83 -5.83 -8.58
N ALA A 115 -18.02 -6.38 -8.84
CA ALA A 115 -18.48 -6.66 -10.19
C ALA A 115 -18.91 -5.38 -10.95
N HIS A 116 -19.39 -4.36 -10.22
CA HIS A 116 -19.88 -3.10 -10.74
C HIS A 116 -19.46 -1.95 -9.82
N PRO A 117 -19.34 -0.72 -10.34
CA PRO A 117 -19.00 0.45 -9.53
C PRO A 117 -19.92 0.58 -8.32
N LEU A 118 -19.33 0.84 -7.15
CA LEU A 118 -20.06 1.14 -5.93
C LEU A 118 -20.55 2.59 -5.95
N ALA A 119 -21.79 2.82 -5.51
CA ALA A 119 -22.27 4.16 -5.24
C ALA A 119 -21.51 4.75 -4.03
N ASP A 120 -21.41 6.09 -3.98
CA ASP A 120 -20.68 6.76 -2.88
C ASP A 120 -21.26 6.42 -1.51
N ALA A 121 -22.59 6.31 -1.39
CA ALA A 121 -23.24 5.90 -0.15
C ALA A 121 -22.85 4.47 0.30
N ASP A 122 -22.76 3.52 -0.62
CA ASP A 122 -22.36 2.14 -0.31
C ASP A 122 -20.88 2.09 0.09
N ARG A 123 -20.05 2.94 -0.50
CA ARG A 123 -18.64 3.09 -0.15
C ARG A 123 -18.47 3.58 1.30
N GLU A 124 -19.23 4.60 1.71
CA GLU A 124 -19.18 5.13 3.07
C GLU A 124 -19.60 4.07 4.10
N VAL A 125 -20.71 3.38 3.86
CA VAL A 125 -21.19 2.29 4.72
C VAL A 125 -20.18 1.16 4.83
N LEU A 126 -19.51 0.83 3.73
CA LEU A 126 -18.47 -0.22 3.71
C LEU A 126 -17.26 0.19 4.55
N VAL A 127 -16.77 1.44 4.41
CA VAL A 127 -15.67 1.96 5.23
C VAL A 127 -16.03 1.90 6.71
N GLU A 128 -17.18 2.44 7.11
CA GLU A 128 -17.64 2.45 8.49
C GLU A 128 -17.73 1.03 9.08
N SER A 129 -18.27 0.09 8.32
CA SER A 129 -18.36 -1.32 8.76
C SER A 129 -16.99 -1.98 8.91
N LEU A 130 -16.02 -1.62 8.07
CA LEU A 130 -14.67 -2.15 8.15
C LEU A 130 -13.90 -1.52 9.32
N GLU A 131 -14.05 -0.23 9.56
CA GLU A 131 -13.47 0.49 10.71
C GLU A 131 -14.00 -0.06 12.03
N GLU A 132 -15.30 -0.28 12.13
CA GLU A 132 -15.94 -0.90 13.33
C GLU A 132 -15.36 -2.30 13.60
N LYS A 133 -15.19 -3.13 12.58
CA LYS A 133 -14.67 -4.50 12.71
C LYS A 133 -13.18 -4.57 12.99
N THR A 134 -12.39 -3.63 12.45
CA THR A 134 -10.93 -3.65 12.56
C THR A 134 -10.41 -2.80 13.71
N GLY A 135 -11.18 -1.80 14.15
CA GLY A 135 -10.76 -0.78 15.11
C GLY A 135 -9.68 0.15 14.54
N LYS A 136 -9.58 0.27 13.21
CA LYS A 136 -8.54 1.04 12.51
C LYS A 136 -9.17 1.87 11.42
N ASP A 137 -8.53 2.98 11.08
CA ASP A 137 -8.91 3.80 9.94
C ASP A 137 -8.68 3.04 8.63
N ILE A 138 -9.66 3.04 7.73
CA ILE A 138 -9.60 2.28 6.49
C ILE A 138 -9.40 3.20 5.29
N ARG A 139 -8.33 2.94 4.52
CA ARG A 139 -8.16 3.50 3.19
C ARG A 139 -8.65 2.50 2.16
N LEU A 140 -9.81 2.81 1.53
CA LEU A 140 -10.46 1.92 0.59
C LEU A 140 -9.92 2.11 -0.84
N HIS A 141 -9.46 1.02 -1.46
CA HIS A 141 -9.13 0.93 -2.87
C HIS A 141 -10.16 0.04 -3.56
N ILE A 142 -10.86 0.57 -4.55
CA ILE A 142 -11.89 -0.18 -5.29
C ILE A 142 -11.30 -0.61 -6.63
N GLU A 143 -11.39 -1.90 -6.92
CA GLU A 143 -11.02 -2.52 -8.18
C GLU A 143 -12.26 -3.15 -8.81
N GLU A 144 -12.48 -2.91 -10.09
CA GLU A 144 -13.58 -3.50 -10.84
C GLU A 144 -13.11 -4.76 -11.54
N GLU A 145 -13.78 -5.88 -11.29
CA GLU A 145 -13.54 -7.17 -11.94
C GLU A 145 -14.85 -7.71 -12.52
N PRO A 146 -15.09 -7.52 -13.82
CA PRO A 146 -16.35 -7.92 -14.47
C PRO A 146 -16.62 -9.43 -14.38
N ASP A 147 -15.58 -10.26 -14.21
CA ASP A 147 -15.70 -11.70 -14.03
C ASP A 147 -16.27 -12.10 -12.67
N LEU A 148 -16.37 -11.15 -11.74
CA LEU A 148 -17.06 -11.32 -10.48
C LEU A 148 -18.57 -11.19 -10.74
N ILE A 149 -19.30 -12.29 -10.85
CA ILE A 149 -20.73 -12.34 -11.20
C ILE A 149 -21.58 -11.39 -10.32
N GLY A 150 -21.13 -11.14 -9.07
CA GLY A 150 -21.77 -10.26 -8.10
C GLY A 150 -21.17 -10.44 -6.71
N GLY A 151 -21.59 -9.57 -5.77
CA GLY A 151 -20.99 -9.50 -4.44
C GLY A 151 -19.70 -8.72 -4.45
N LEU A 152 -18.87 -8.91 -3.42
CA LEU A 152 -17.59 -8.22 -3.26
C LEU A 152 -16.55 -9.13 -2.59
N VAL A 153 -15.28 -8.89 -2.90
CA VAL A 153 -14.14 -9.51 -2.25
C VAL A 153 -13.31 -8.42 -1.58
N ILE A 154 -13.08 -8.53 -0.27
CA ILE A 154 -12.31 -7.57 0.50
C ILE A 154 -10.98 -8.20 0.88
N ARG A 155 -9.90 -7.50 0.61
CA ARG A 155 -8.55 -7.86 1.07
C ARG A 155 -8.02 -6.80 2.01
N ILE A 156 -7.65 -7.21 3.21
CA ILE A 156 -7.03 -6.35 4.24
C ILE A 156 -5.73 -7.03 4.69
N GLY A 157 -4.59 -6.52 4.21
CA GLY A 157 -3.30 -7.17 4.42
C GLY A 157 -3.31 -8.62 3.89
N ASP A 158 -3.08 -9.58 4.79
CA ASP A 158 -3.06 -11.02 4.46
C ASP A 158 -4.44 -11.70 4.56
N ARG A 159 -5.47 -10.97 4.99
CA ARG A 159 -6.83 -11.52 5.15
C ARG A 159 -7.67 -11.22 3.92
N VAL A 160 -8.39 -12.24 3.45
CA VAL A 160 -9.35 -12.12 2.35
C VAL A 160 -10.73 -12.52 2.85
N PHE A 161 -11.70 -11.66 2.63
CA PHE A 161 -13.12 -11.90 2.91
C PHE A 161 -13.84 -11.98 1.57
N ASP A 162 -14.15 -13.18 1.15
CA ASP A 162 -14.82 -13.44 -0.13
C ASP A 162 -16.33 -13.59 0.07
N GLY A 163 -17.06 -12.52 -0.22
CA GLY A 163 -18.52 -12.43 -0.26
C GLY A 163 -19.10 -12.54 -1.68
N SER A 164 -18.34 -13.05 -2.64
CA SER A 164 -18.81 -13.20 -4.02
C SER A 164 -19.96 -14.19 -4.15
N VAL A 165 -20.87 -13.91 -5.10
CA VAL A 165 -21.96 -14.84 -5.45
C VAL A 165 -21.41 -16.18 -5.88
N ARG A 166 -20.29 -16.21 -6.59
CA ARG A 166 -19.59 -17.45 -6.98
C ARG A 166 -19.24 -18.31 -5.77
N ASN A 167 -18.66 -17.71 -4.73
CA ASN A 167 -18.29 -18.42 -3.51
C ASN A 167 -19.53 -18.93 -2.77
N GLN A 168 -20.60 -18.12 -2.69
CA GLN A 168 -21.86 -18.53 -2.07
C GLN A 168 -22.52 -19.71 -2.81
N LEU A 169 -22.53 -19.69 -4.14
CA LEU A 169 -23.03 -20.79 -4.97
C LEU A 169 -22.20 -22.06 -4.80
N ASN A 170 -20.88 -21.96 -4.73
CA ASN A 170 -20.01 -23.10 -4.49
C ASN A 170 -20.27 -23.71 -3.11
N ALA A 171 -20.36 -22.88 -2.07
CA ALA A 171 -20.68 -23.34 -0.72
C ALA A 171 -22.04 -24.01 -0.64
N LEU A 172 -23.04 -23.51 -1.38
CA LEU A 172 -24.36 -24.14 -1.46
C LEU A 172 -24.29 -25.50 -2.17
N ARG A 173 -23.59 -25.57 -3.29
CA ARG A 173 -23.39 -26.83 -4.01
C ARG A 173 -22.73 -27.89 -3.13
N ASP A 174 -21.68 -27.50 -2.40
CA ASP A 174 -20.94 -28.44 -1.55
C ASP A 174 -21.83 -28.95 -0.40
N ARG A 175 -22.63 -28.10 0.21
CA ARG A 175 -23.65 -28.51 1.24
C ARG A 175 -24.69 -29.46 0.67
N LEU A 176 -25.14 -29.25 -0.56
CA LEU A 176 -26.10 -30.15 -1.21
C LEU A 176 -25.47 -31.54 -1.50
N HIS A 177 -24.20 -31.55 -1.93
CA HIS A 177 -23.47 -32.82 -2.13
C HIS A 177 -23.29 -33.59 -0.82
N GLU A 178 -22.91 -32.93 0.27
CA GLU A 178 -22.78 -33.55 1.60
C GLU A 178 -24.12 -34.09 2.11
N ALA A 179 -25.22 -33.36 1.90
CA ALA A 179 -26.55 -33.78 2.28
C ALA A 179 -27.00 -35.02 1.49
N THR A 180 -26.69 -35.10 0.18
CA THR A 180 -27.01 -36.23 -0.67
C THR A 180 -26.25 -37.49 -0.24
N LEU A 181 -24.95 -37.38 0.03
CA LEU A 181 -24.12 -38.46 0.53
C LEU A 181 -24.57 -39.01 1.89
N SER A 182 -25.04 -38.13 2.78
CA SER A 182 -25.55 -38.56 4.08
C SER A 182 -26.91 -39.26 4.01
N ILE A 183 -27.74 -38.97 2.99
CA ILE A 183 -28.99 -39.67 2.75
C ILE A 183 -28.71 -41.08 2.16
N GLU A 184 -27.79 -41.18 1.21
CA GLU A 184 -27.39 -42.47 0.63
C GLU A 184 -26.76 -43.41 1.67
N ALA A 185 -25.90 -42.88 2.55
CA ALA A 185 -25.27 -43.65 3.64
C ALA A 185 -26.27 -44.15 4.69
N ASN A 186 -27.37 -43.46 4.93
CA ASN A 186 -28.41 -43.87 5.84
C ASN A 186 -29.50 -44.74 5.20
N GLY A 187 -29.60 -44.78 3.86
CA GLY A 187 -30.58 -45.58 3.14
C GLY A 187 -30.14 -47.03 2.85
N GLU A 188 -28.88 -47.39 3.05
CA GLU A 188 -28.34 -48.74 2.89
C GLU A 188 -28.31 -49.56 4.19
N ALA A 189 -28.86 -49.03 5.27
CA ALA A 189 -28.83 -49.67 6.61
C ALA A 189 -30.18 -50.29 7.06
N ASP A 190 -31.16 -50.52 6.13
CA ASP A 190 -32.43 -51.17 6.44
C ASP A 190 -32.61 -52.47 5.64
#